data_7ca14f578fe09126c0f46b77b3df2473
#
_entry.id   7ca14f578fe09126c0f46b77b3df2473
#
_cell.length_a   1.000
_cell.length_b   1.000
_cell.length_c   1.000
_cell.angle_alpha   90.00
_cell.angle_beta   90.00
_cell.angle_gamma   90.00
#
_symmetry.space_group_name_H-M   'P 1'
#
loop_
_entity.id
_entity.type
_entity.pdbx_description
1 polymer ?
#
loop_
_entity_poly.entity_id
_entity_poly.type
_entity_poly.pdbx_seq_one_letter_code
_entity_poly.pdbx_strand_id
1 'polypeptide(L)'
;MFRTYPWKTAVLAAFFLFLILSSSMIIARSRTQPSQPPELKINWAKYLNSVEMLEILNDLERRYPQLAKVQVIGKSYLGKDLHLMEITNQETGPALSKPAIYIDGNMHTGEQTGAMLTLYLINHLLANYGKDAQATRLVDTRTFYLRPKFEVDASDWWLSNPGDTDYGGSVHPRDNDLDGRADEDPPEDLNGDGFVTSMRIKSPFGEWKTSEKDPRVMAKKKENELGGTYYLLLTEGIDNDGDGQFNEDGLGGINLSHNFSWGNLNREQIQSSPYTFSEPEAQATVNFWMDHPNIGQAVDLHTSGSFDELLYFPGGDEMPSSDLELYKRLATAYAQFTNREEVLPLMTAFPQPIWKLGMGDPEPFMYYNLGILGWCEELWGDDYANPFLRKYDKNNDKKISQDELLDFLNQEAEGKGFVPWQPLKHPQLGDIEVGGFVEKFCNQNPPPNLLERELRLKAPWYLYLAEILPQVKIAETKVAPLDGNARSLKVTVENQGFLPTNITEWAIKTGLAKSVVVKIEPKNAVLLEGTGEIRLGNIPGNDRQPGNRSLADNKRTAAWILKKTGGKSEIILTVISEKAGSDSKRISLD
;
A
#
# COMPACT_ATOMS: atom_id res chain seq x y z
N MET A 1 0.52 -66.46 56.99
CA MET A 1 0.12 -65.40 57.96
C MET A 1 0.67 -64.10 57.47
N PHE A 2 -0.06 -63.35 56.65
CA PHE A 2 0.30 -62.04 56.24
C PHE A 2 -0.74 -61.05 56.78
N ARG A 3 -0.29 -60.20 57.70
CA ARG A 3 -1.06 -59.05 58.21
C ARG A 3 -1.09 -57.98 57.19
N THR A 4 -2.24 -57.65 56.63
CA THR A 4 -2.49 -56.48 55.79
C THR A 4 -2.67 -55.24 56.66
N TYR A 5 -1.90 -54.21 56.40
CA TYR A 5 -2.00 -52.89 57.05
C TYR A 5 -3.07 -52.03 56.29
N PRO A 6 -4.11 -51.55 56.99
CA PRO A 6 -5.21 -50.77 56.34
C PRO A 6 -4.89 -49.30 56.06
N TRP A 7 -3.67 -48.86 56.18
CA TRP A 7 -3.29 -47.44 56.05
C TRP A 7 -2.88 -47.00 54.62
N LYS A 8 -2.63 -47.90 53.72
CA LYS A 8 -2.21 -47.56 52.34
C LYS A 8 -3.35 -47.18 51.41
N THR A 9 -4.58 -47.63 51.74
CA THR A 9 -5.77 -47.31 50.92
C THR A 9 -6.39 -45.96 51.24
N ALA A 10 -6.23 -45.39 52.43
CA ALA A 10 -6.75 -44.09 52.81
C ALA A 10 -5.91 -42.92 52.26
N VAL A 11 -4.60 -43.13 52.09
CA VAL A 11 -3.69 -42.07 51.55
C VAL A 11 -3.83 -41.94 50.03
N LEU A 12 -4.11 -43.03 49.33
CA LEU A 12 -4.36 -42.99 47.88
C LEU A 12 -5.71 -42.34 47.53
N ALA A 13 -6.75 -42.54 48.34
CA ALA A 13 -8.06 -41.89 48.12
C ALA A 13 -8.03 -40.39 48.40
N ALA A 14 -7.25 -39.92 49.39
CA ALA A 14 -7.07 -38.52 49.67
C ALA A 14 -6.24 -37.79 48.57
N PHE A 15 -5.24 -38.47 47.98
CA PHE A 15 -4.46 -37.91 46.89
C PHE A 15 -5.26 -37.83 45.58
N PHE A 16 -6.13 -38.76 45.30
CA PHE A 16 -7.03 -38.71 44.14
C PHE A 16 -8.15 -37.68 44.30
N LEU A 17 -8.67 -37.47 45.53
CA LEU A 17 -9.65 -36.41 45.77
C LEU A 17 -9.02 -34.98 45.69
N PHE A 18 -7.75 -34.84 46.07
CA PHE A 18 -7.05 -33.55 45.96
C PHE A 18 -6.64 -33.24 44.51
N LEU A 19 -6.36 -34.24 43.68
CA LEU A 19 -6.14 -34.10 42.25
C LEU A 19 -7.43 -33.78 41.45
N ILE A 20 -8.58 -34.27 41.92
CA ILE A 20 -9.88 -33.96 41.30
C ILE A 20 -10.38 -32.59 41.74
N LEU A 21 -10.06 -32.12 42.94
CA LEU A 21 -10.41 -30.76 43.41
C LEU A 21 -9.47 -29.69 42.92
N SER A 22 -8.22 -29.98 42.59
CA SER A 22 -7.30 -29.06 41.96
C SER A 22 -7.48 -28.97 40.43
N SER A 23 -8.08 -29.95 39.79
CA SER A 23 -8.47 -29.90 38.36
C SER A 23 -9.74 -29.11 38.10
N SER A 24 -10.52 -28.77 39.13
CA SER A 24 -11.79 -28.05 39.01
C SER A 24 -11.66 -26.52 39.17
N MET A 25 -10.44 -25.99 39.37
CA MET A 25 -10.21 -24.55 39.49
C MET A 25 -9.36 -23.97 38.34
N ILE A 26 -9.06 -24.73 37.33
CA ILE A 26 -8.62 -24.21 36.02
C ILE A 26 -9.79 -24.47 35.05
N ILE A 27 -10.95 -23.93 35.33
CA ILE A 27 -11.85 -23.46 34.29
C ILE A 27 -11.17 -22.22 33.76
N ALA A 28 -10.19 -22.39 32.88
CA ALA A 28 -9.92 -21.40 31.86
C ALA A 28 -11.31 -21.04 31.34
N ARG A 29 -11.74 -19.79 31.53
CA ARG A 29 -12.82 -19.22 30.73
C ARG A 29 -12.38 -19.46 29.29
N SER A 30 -12.78 -20.57 28.71
CA SER A 30 -12.88 -20.69 27.26
C SER A 30 -13.78 -19.53 26.87
N ARG A 31 -13.16 -18.40 26.48
CA ARG A 31 -13.86 -17.43 25.67
C ARG A 31 -14.33 -18.27 24.50
N THR A 32 -15.61 -18.59 24.46
CA THR A 32 -16.26 -19.00 23.22
C THR A 32 -15.96 -17.85 22.26
N GLN A 33 -14.97 -18.03 21.40
CA GLN A 33 -14.79 -17.10 20.28
C GLN A 33 -16.15 -17.08 19.60
N PRO A 34 -16.74 -15.88 19.39
CA PRO A 34 -17.95 -15.77 18.60
C PRO A 34 -17.68 -16.52 17.31
N SER A 35 -18.61 -17.36 16.88
CA SER A 35 -18.50 -18.08 15.61
C SER A 35 -18.17 -17.06 14.53
N GLN A 36 -17.02 -17.25 13.88
CA GLN A 36 -16.63 -16.32 12.82
C GLN A 36 -17.74 -16.28 11.76
N PRO A 37 -18.04 -15.11 11.20
CA PRO A 37 -19.01 -15.01 10.13
C PRO A 37 -18.56 -15.89 8.95
N PRO A 38 -19.49 -16.44 8.16
CA PRO A 38 -19.12 -17.18 6.96
C PRO A 38 -18.25 -16.30 6.05
N GLU A 39 -17.30 -16.90 5.37
CA GLU A 39 -16.39 -16.18 4.46
C GLU A 39 -17.16 -15.41 3.39
N LEU A 40 -16.78 -14.17 3.15
CA LEU A 40 -17.35 -13.37 2.07
C LEU A 40 -16.75 -13.84 0.74
N LYS A 41 -17.62 -14.23 -0.18
CA LYS A 41 -17.20 -14.62 -1.52
C LYS A 41 -17.06 -13.38 -2.40
N ILE A 42 -15.82 -13.00 -2.69
CA ILE A 42 -15.47 -11.91 -3.59
C ILE A 42 -15.05 -12.53 -4.93
N ASN A 43 -15.54 -11.97 -6.04
CA ASN A 43 -15.09 -12.39 -7.36
C ASN A 43 -13.79 -11.66 -7.72
N TRP A 44 -12.65 -12.32 -7.52
CA TRP A 44 -11.33 -11.79 -7.80
C TRP A 44 -10.97 -11.74 -9.30
N ALA A 45 -11.83 -12.24 -10.18
CA ALA A 45 -11.69 -12.14 -11.63
C ALA A 45 -12.57 -11.01 -12.22
N LYS A 46 -12.86 -9.98 -11.43
CA LYS A 46 -13.63 -8.80 -11.83
C LYS A 46 -13.06 -7.54 -11.18
N TYR A 47 -12.89 -6.49 -11.95
CA TYR A 47 -12.66 -5.15 -11.45
C TYR A 47 -13.97 -4.52 -10.97
N LEU A 48 -13.95 -3.86 -9.83
CA LEU A 48 -15.15 -3.37 -9.14
C LEU A 48 -15.28 -1.84 -9.26
N ASN A 49 -16.48 -1.36 -9.54
CA ASN A 49 -16.76 0.07 -9.45
C ASN A 49 -16.87 0.53 -7.97
N SER A 50 -16.98 1.84 -7.75
CA SER A 50 -17.02 2.43 -6.42
C SER A 50 -18.21 1.96 -5.58
N VAL A 51 -19.36 1.71 -6.19
CA VAL A 51 -20.58 1.24 -5.51
C VAL A 51 -20.38 -0.21 -5.04
N GLU A 52 -19.96 -1.10 -5.93
CA GLU A 52 -19.69 -2.50 -5.60
C GLU A 52 -18.59 -2.63 -4.54
N MET A 53 -17.54 -1.79 -4.63
CA MET A 53 -16.47 -1.73 -3.64
C MET A 53 -17.02 -1.35 -2.27
N LEU A 54 -17.80 -0.28 -2.19
CA LEU A 54 -18.40 0.20 -0.94
C LEU A 54 -19.34 -0.83 -0.32
N GLU A 55 -20.14 -1.55 -1.12
CA GLU A 55 -21.01 -2.62 -0.63
C GLU A 55 -20.20 -3.71 0.08
N ILE A 56 -19.07 -4.11 -0.50
CA ILE A 56 -18.16 -5.10 0.10
C ILE A 56 -17.53 -4.55 1.38
N LEU A 57 -17.05 -3.31 1.38
CA LEU A 57 -16.46 -2.68 2.58
C LEU A 57 -17.47 -2.62 3.73
N ASN A 58 -18.71 -2.20 3.45
CA ASN A 58 -19.78 -2.16 4.44
C ASN A 58 -20.17 -3.56 4.95
N ASP A 59 -20.13 -4.58 4.09
CA ASP A 59 -20.40 -5.95 4.52
C ASP A 59 -19.29 -6.47 5.44
N LEU A 60 -18.02 -6.18 5.12
CA LEU A 60 -16.89 -6.52 5.97
C LEU A 60 -16.94 -5.80 7.32
N GLU A 61 -17.28 -4.51 7.37
CA GLU A 61 -17.48 -3.79 8.63
C GLU A 61 -18.58 -4.44 9.49
N ARG A 62 -19.73 -4.79 8.90
CA ARG A 62 -20.82 -5.48 9.62
C ARG A 62 -20.41 -6.85 10.17
N ARG A 63 -19.54 -7.56 9.46
CA ARG A 63 -19.04 -8.90 9.87
C ARG A 63 -17.99 -8.82 10.96
N TYR A 64 -17.17 -7.78 10.94
CA TYR A 64 -16.02 -7.60 11.83
C TYR A 64 -16.04 -6.25 12.58
N PRO A 65 -17.14 -5.92 13.31
CA PRO A 65 -17.35 -4.57 13.84
C PRO A 65 -16.33 -4.13 14.91
N GLN A 66 -15.57 -5.08 15.49
CA GLN A 66 -14.49 -4.78 16.44
C GLN A 66 -13.13 -4.58 15.77
N LEU A 67 -13.03 -4.93 14.48
CA LEU A 67 -11.77 -4.92 13.73
C LEU A 67 -11.77 -3.93 12.58
N ALA A 68 -12.91 -3.65 11.98
CA ALA A 68 -13.05 -2.89 10.75
C ALA A 68 -14.02 -1.71 10.91
N LYS A 69 -13.68 -0.58 10.29
CA LYS A 69 -14.51 0.61 10.25
C LYS A 69 -14.37 1.32 8.91
N VAL A 70 -15.46 1.53 8.21
CA VAL A 70 -15.50 2.38 7.00
C VAL A 70 -15.56 3.83 7.43
N GLN A 71 -14.73 4.67 6.83
CA GLN A 71 -14.67 6.11 7.09
C GLN A 71 -14.85 6.87 5.78
N VAL A 72 -15.54 8.00 5.84
CA VAL A 72 -15.57 9.00 4.76
C VAL A 72 -14.50 10.05 5.09
N ILE A 73 -13.50 10.20 4.22
CA ILE A 73 -12.38 11.12 4.43
C ILE A 73 -12.52 12.43 3.65
N GLY A 74 -13.48 12.52 2.75
CA GLY A 74 -13.73 13.71 1.93
C GLY A 74 -14.76 13.45 0.84
N LYS A 75 -14.78 14.35 -0.14
CA LYS A 75 -15.60 14.27 -1.35
C LYS A 75 -14.71 14.30 -2.58
N SER A 76 -15.14 13.62 -3.65
CA SER A 76 -14.51 13.69 -4.96
C SER A 76 -14.89 14.98 -5.70
N TYR A 77 -14.28 15.20 -6.87
CA TYR A 77 -14.59 16.33 -7.75
C TYR A 77 -16.10 16.41 -8.09
N LEU A 78 -16.75 15.30 -8.37
CA LEU A 78 -18.20 15.23 -8.62
C LEU A 78 -19.05 15.09 -7.34
N GLY A 79 -18.44 15.17 -6.14
CA GLY A 79 -19.13 15.16 -4.86
C GLY A 79 -19.47 13.78 -4.28
N LYS A 80 -18.94 12.68 -4.84
CA LYS A 80 -19.06 11.35 -4.24
C LYS A 80 -18.23 11.27 -2.93
N ASP A 81 -18.64 10.38 -2.02
CA ASP A 81 -17.88 10.11 -0.79
C ASP A 81 -16.59 9.34 -1.10
N LEU A 82 -15.48 9.80 -0.53
CA LEU A 82 -14.18 9.11 -0.57
C LEU A 82 -14.06 8.19 0.64
N HIS A 83 -14.03 6.88 0.40
CA HIS A 83 -14.07 5.87 1.46
C HIS A 83 -12.70 5.27 1.74
N LEU A 84 -12.47 4.99 3.02
CA LEU A 84 -11.28 4.29 3.53
C LEU A 84 -11.72 3.26 4.58
N MET A 85 -11.06 2.08 4.61
CA MET A 85 -11.22 1.08 5.65
C MET A 85 -10.12 1.21 6.70
N GLU A 86 -10.48 1.48 7.95
CA GLU A 86 -9.60 1.32 9.11
C GLU A 86 -9.70 -0.12 9.63
N ILE A 87 -8.55 -0.80 9.76
CA ILE A 87 -8.49 -2.14 10.35
C ILE A 87 -7.55 -2.14 11.55
N THR A 88 -8.08 -2.48 12.70
CA THR A 88 -7.35 -2.71 13.95
C THR A 88 -8.26 -3.38 14.97
N ASN A 89 -7.74 -4.18 15.89
CA ASN A 89 -8.53 -4.69 17.00
C ASN A 89 -8.71 -3.59 18.06
N GLN A 90 -9.91 -3.05 18.16
CA GLN A 90 -10.26 -2.00 19.13
C GLN A 90 -10.15 -2.46 20.60
N GLU A 91 -10.27 -3.77 20.88
CA GLU A 91 -10.09 -4.32 22.22
C GLU A 91 -8.65 -4.24 22.73
N THR A 92 -7.66 -4.20 21.82
CA THR A 92 -6.23 -4.08 22.15
C THR A 92 -5.74 -2.63 22.21
N GLY A 93 -6.61 -1.67 21.93
CA GLY A 93 -6.35 -0.23 21.99
C GLY A 93 -6.90 0.51 20.76
N PRO A 94 -7.11 1.84 20.88
CA PRO A 94 -7.62 2.64 19.77
C PRO A 94 -6.60 2.76 18.64
N ALA A 95 -7.08 3.01 17.42
CA ALA A 95 -6.29 3.07 16.19
C ALA A 95 -5.07 4.00 16.31
N LEU A 96 -5.25 5.22 16.80
CA LEU A 96 -4.17 6.21 16.95
C LEU A 96 -3.11 5.86 18.01
N SER A 97 -3.35 4.86 18.84
CA SER A 97 -2.38 4.39 19.83
C SER A 97 -1.48 3.26 19.34
N LYS A 98 -1.61 2.87 18.09
CA LYS A 98 -0.83 1.81 17.43
C LYS A 98 -0.08 2.38 16.24
N PRO A 99 1.10 1.84 15.89
CA PRO A 99 1.78 2.19 14.65
C PRO A 99 0.92 1.80 13.44
N ALA A 100 0.91 2.66 12.41
CA ALA A 100 0.02 2.48 11.28
C ALA A 100 0.75 2.48 9.94
N ILE A 101 0.15 1.76 8.98
CA ILE A 101 0.45 1.84 7.56
C ILE A 101 -0.78 2.37 6.82
N TYR A 102 -0.54 3.25 5.84
CA TYR A 102 -1.55 3.70 4.89
C TYR A 102 -1.27 3.09 3.52
N ILE A 103 -2.29 2.61 2.83
CA ILE A 103 -2.17 2.06 1.48
C ILE A 103 -3.39 2.50 0.68
N ASP A 104 -3.15 3.10 -0.47
CA ASP A 104 -4.19 3.39 -1.43
C ASP A 104 -3.90 2.78 -2.81
N GLY A 105 -4.86 2.84 -3.68
CA GLY A 105 -4.74 2.39 -5.04
C GLY A 105 -5.72 3.12 -5.94
N ASN A 106 -5.46 3.04 -7.25
CA ASN A 106 -6.29 3.66 -8.27
C ASN A 106 -6.27 5.20 -8.19
N MET A 107 -5.09 5.77 -8.01
CA MET A 107 -4.88 7.20 -8.13
C MET A 107 -5.01 7.62 -9.60
N HIS A 108 -4.39 6.89 -10.52
CA HIS A 108 -4.69 6.99 -11.93
C HIS A 108 -5.90 6.14 -12.28
N THR A 109 -6.75 6.68 -13.11
CA THR A 109 -8.08 6.15 -13.45
C THR A 109 -8.06 4.70 -13.90
N GLY A 110 -7.18 4.37 -14.83
CA GLY A 110 -7.10 3.03 -15.44
C GLY A 110 -6.43 1.98 -14.57
N GLU A 111 -5.75 2.37 -13.51
CA GLU A 111 -4.93 1.48 -12.68
C GLU A 111 -5.74 0.74 -11.61
N GLN A 112 -6.65 -0.10 -12.08
CA GLN A 112 -7.65 -0.78 -11.24
C GLN A 112 -7.08 -1.89 -10.34
N THR A 113 -5.88 -2.41 -10.68
CA THR A 113 -5.25 -3.50 -9.92
C THR A 113 -4.91 -3.08 -8.49
N GLY A 114 -4.49 -1.82 -8.29
CA GLY A 114 -4.23 -1.25 -6.96
C GLY A 114 -5.47 -1.25 -6.07
N ALA A 115 -6.64 -0.90 -6.63
CA ALA A 115 -7.92 -0.98 -5.91
C ALA A 115 -8.22 -2.41 -5.44
N MET A 116 -8.03 -3.38 -6.33
CA MET A 116 -8.31 -4.78 -6.05
C MET A 116 -7.30 -5.37 -5.06
N LEU A 117 -6.03 -4.98 -5.11
CA LEU A 117 -5.03 -5.41 -4.14
C LEU A 117 -5.32 -4.86 -2.74
N THR A 118 -5.71 -3.60 -2.64
CA THR A 118 -6.11 -2.99 -1.37
C THR A 118 -7.32 -3.71 -0.77
N LEU A 119 -8.34 -4.03 -1.58
CA LEU A 119 -9.47 -4.85 -1.14
C LEU A 119 -9.03 -6.28 -0.73
N TYR A 120 -8.08 -6.87 -1.47
CA TYR A 120 -7.56 -8.20 -1.13
C TYR A 120 -6.88 -8.20 0.25
N LEU A 121 -6.08 -7.18 0.56
CA LEU A 121 -5.45 -6.99 1.86
C LEU A 121 -6.49 -6.83 2.98
N ILE A 122 -7.54 -6.01 2.75
CA ILE A 122 -8.67 -5.85 3.67
C ILE A 122 -9.29 -7.21 4.00
N ASN A 123 -9.70 -7.95 2.95
CA ASN A 123 -10.32 -9.26 3.13
C ASN A 123 -9.36 -10.26 3.79
N HIS A 124 -8.08 -10.27 3.39
CA HIS A 124 -7.07 -11.17 3.95
C HIS A 124 -6.89 -10.98 5.46
N LEU A 125 -6.73 -9.73 5.91
CA LEU A 125 -6.55 -9.40 7.33
C LEU A 125 -7.77 -9.82 8.17
N LEU A 126 -8.98 -9.50 7.69
CA LEU A 126 -10.22 -9.78 8.42
C LEU A 126 -10.60 -11.27 8.40
N ALA A 127 -10.53 -11.92 7.25
CA ALA A 127 -10.91 -13.33 7.11
C ALA A 127 -9.95 -14.29 7.84
N ASN A 128 -8.69 -13.90 7.99
CA ASN A 128 -7.66 -14.70 8.65
C ASN A 128 -7.43 -14.32 10.12
N TYR A 129 -8.06 -13.26 10.63
CA TYR A 129 -7.98 -12.91 12.05
C TYR A 129 -8.46 -14.05 12.94
N GLY A 130 -7.66 -14.42 13.94
CA GLY A 130 -7.93 -15.57 14.84
C GLY A 130 -7.62 -16.96 14.23
N LYS A 131 -7.23 -17.02 12.94
CA LYS A 131 -6.86 -18.26 12.23
C LYS A 131 -5.38 -18.28 11.85
N ASP A 132 -4.90 -17.21 11.27
CA ASP A 132 -3.50 -17.00 10.92
C ASP A 132 -2.80 -16.18 12.00
N ALA A 133 -1.61 -16.61 12.42
CA ALA A 133 -0.87 -15.97 13.51
C ALA A 133 -0.33 -14.59 13.11
N GLN A 134 0.06 -14.39 11.84
CA GLN A 134 0.57 -13.11 11.35
C GLN A 134 -0.56 -12.10 11.24
N ALA A 135 -1.66 -12.45 10.58
CA ALA A 135 -2.83 -11.59 10.44
C ALA A 135 -3.38 -11.17 11.81
N THR A 136 -3.51 -12.12 12.75
CA THR A 136 -3.98 -11.84 14.11
C THR A 136 -3.05 -10.86 14.84
N ARG A 137 -1.73 -11.13 14.85
CA ARG A 137 -0.74 -10.26 15.49
C ARG A 137 -0.74 -8.87 14.87
N LEU A 138 -0.81 -8.77 13.54
CA LEU A 138 -0.83 -7.48 12.85
C LEU A 138 -2.07 -6.66 13.22
N VAL A 139 -3.25 -7.23 13.16
CA VAL A 139 -4.50 -6.55 13.51
C VAL A 139 -4.56 -6.18 14.99
N ASP A 140 -3.99 -6.99 15.90
CA ASP A 140 -3.92 -6.68 17.33
C ASP A 140 -2.94 -5.53 17.64
N THR A 141 -1.87 -5.37 16.86
CA THR A 141 -0.74 -4.49 17.22
C THR A 141 -0.52 -3.33 16.26
N ARG A 142 -1.22 -3.27 15.15
CA ARG A 142 -1.09 -2.26 14.09
C ARG A 142 -2.45 -1.66 13.75
N THR A 143 -2.41 -0.54 13.07
CA THR A 143 -3.56 0.02 12.37
C THR A 143 -3.27 0.06 10.88
N PHE A 144 -4.22 -0.41 10.09
CA PHE A 144 -4.18 -0.31 8.64
C PHE A 144 -5.22 0.71 8.21
N TYR A 145 -4.81 1.68 7.42
CA TYR A 145 -5.67 2.63 6.73
C TYR A 145 -5.61 2.28 5.24
N LEU A 146 -6.66 1.64 4.74
CA LEU A 146 -6.71 1.04 3.41
C LEU A 146 -7.77 1.72 2.56
N ARG A 147 -7.34 2.42 1.48
CA ARG A 147 -8.21 3.16 0.56
C ARG A 147 -8.19 2.50 -0.82
N PRO A 148 -9.15 1.62 -1.16
CA PRO A 148 -9.14 0.91 -2.44
C PRO A 148 -9.22 1.81 -3.66
N LYS A 149 -10.01 2.90 -3.60
CA LYS A 149 -10.17 3.84 -4.70
C LYS A 149 -9.81 5.25 -4.27
N PHE A 150 -8.70 5.74 -4.80
CA PHE A 150 -8.26 7.10 -4.60
C PHE A 150 -9.14 8.06 -5.43
N GLU A 151 -9.24 7.80 -6.74
CA GLU A 151 -10.09 8.49 -7.66
C GLU A 151 -11.34 7.64 -7.96
N VAL A 152 -12.54 8.12 -7.59
CA VAL A 152 -13.79 7.36 -7.72
C VAL A 152 -14.60 7.73 -8.95
N ASP A 153 -14.45 8.94 -9.47
CA ASP A 153 -15.27 9.46 -10.56
C ASP A 153 -14.80 8.93 -11.90
N ALA A 154 -13.56 9.18 -12.25
CA ALA A 154 -12.96 8.70 -13.47
C ALA A 154 -12.76 7.18 -13.47
N SER A 155 -12.49 6.59 -12.31
CA SER A 155 -12.41 5.13 -12.17
C SER A 155 -13.72 4.43 -12.54
N ASP A 156 -14.86 4.95 -12.11
CA ASP A 156 -16.18 4.40 -12.48
C ASP A 156 -16.47 4.63 -13.97
N TRP A 157 -16.06 5.78 -14.50
CA TRP A 157 -16.16 6.06 -15.93
C TRP A 157 -15.32 5.06 -16.74
N TRP A 158 -14.05 4.83 -16.38
CA TRP A 158 -13.16 3.87 -17.04
C TRP A 158 -13.75 2.45 -17.09
N LEU A 159 -14.37 2.00 -16.00
CA LEU A 159 -15.00 0.67 -15.93
C LEU A 159 -16.23 0.54 -16.80
N SER A 160 -16.89 1.64 -17.16
CA SER A 160 -18.13 1.66 -17.93
C SER A 160 -17.94 2.10 -19.39
N ASN A 161 -16.77 2.61 -19.75
CA ASN A 161 -16.48 3.11 -21.09
C ASN A 161 -15.33 2.35 -21.76
N PRO A 162 -15.26 2.31 -23.10
CA PRO A 162 -14.19 1.62 -23.82
C PRO A 162 -12.81 2.26 -23.65
N GLY A 163 -12.73 3.59 -23.61
CA GLY A 163 -11.50 4.39 -23.51
C GLY A 163 -11.01 4.64 -22.07
N ASP A 164 -9.95 5.42 -21.95
CA ASP A 164 -9.40 5.92 -20.69
C ASP A 164 -9.55 7.45 -20.62
N THR A 165 -9.37 8.05 -19.44
CA THR A 165 -9.22 9.49 -19.30
C THR A 165 -7.82 9.91 -19.74
N ASP A 166 -7.66 11.17 -20.13
CA ASP A 166 -6.37 11.70 -20.50
C ASP A 166 -5.39 11.64 -19.34
N TYR A 167 -4.15 11.22 -19.64
CA TYR A 167 -3.07 11.04 -18.67
C TYR A 167 -3.45 10.15 -17.45
N GLY A 168 -4.50 9.33 -17.54
CA GLY A 168 -5.02 8.59 -16.38
C GLY A 168 -5.55 9.50 -15.27
N GLY A 169 -5.91 10.75 -15.61
CA GLY A 169 -6.29 11.79 -14.67
C GLY A 169 -7.74 11.76 -14.22
N SER A 170 -8.13 12.74 -13.41
CA SER A 170 -9.49 12.94 -12.95
C SER A 170 -10.45 13.36 -14.08
N VAL A 171 -11.75 13.32 -13.81
CA VAL A 171 -12.77 13.86 -14.75
C VAL A 171 -12.85 15.39 -14.76
N HIS A 172 -11.93 16.08 -14.13
CA HIS A 172 -11.87 17.54 -14.16
C HIS A 172 -11.54 18.00 -15.59
N PRO A 173 -12.45 18.71 -16.29
CA PRO A 173 -12.27 19.07 -17.69
C PRO A 173 -10.98 19.85 -17.93
N ARG A 174 -10.31 19.55 -19.02
CA ARG A 174 -9.07 20.20 -19.40
C ARG A 174 -8.97 20.35 -20.91
N ASP A 175 -8.48 21.50 -21.34
CA ASP A 175 -8.12 21.85 -22.71
C ASP A 175 -6.65 21.44 -22.90
N ASN A 176 -6.40 20.32 -23.56
CA ASN A 176 -5.06 19.73 -23.67
C ASN A 176 -4.28 20.25 -24.87
N ASP A 177 -4.96 20.61 -25.95
CA ASP A 177 -4.39 21.15 -27.17
C ASP A 177 -4.33 22.70 -27.21
N LEU A 178 -5.04 23.35 -26.26
CA LEU A 178 -5.11 24.83 -26.07
C LEU A 178 -5.90 25.54 -27.15
N ASP A 179 -6.93 24.90 -27.72
CA ASP A 179 -7.82 25.50 -28.73
C ASP A 179 -8.97 26.32 -28.10
N GLY A 180 -9.17 26.21 -26.78
CA GLY A 180 -10.19 26.93 -26.01
C GLY A 180 -11.45 26.11 -25.73
N ARG A 181 -11.46 24.83 -26.05
CA ARG A 181 -12.45 23.83 -25.63
C ARG A 181 -11.81 22.86 -24.67
N ALA A 182 -12.55 21.89 -24.19
CA ALA A 182 -12.05 20.85 -23.30
C ALA A 182 -12.81 19.57 -23.56
N ASP A 183 -12.11 18.43 -23.54
CA ASP A 183 -12.67 17.09 -23.66
C ASP A 183 -13.41 16.84 -25.01
N GLU A 184 -13.01 17.45 -26.13
CA GLU A 184 -13.78 17.37 -27.40
C GLU A 184 -13.31 16.32 -28.38
N ASP A 185 -12.08 15.77 -28.25
CA ASP A 185 -11.54 14.72 -29.13
C ASP A 185 -11.08 13.46 -28.39
N PRO A 186 -12.00 12.76 -27.69
CA PRO A 186 -11.66 11.54 -26.97
C PRO A 186 -11.51 10.34 -27.91
N PRO A 187 -10.72 9.31 -27.51
CA PRO A 187 -10.68 8.02 -28.20
C PRO A 187 -12.05 7.33 -28.22
N GLU A 188 -12.40 6.67 -29.33
CA GLU A 188 -13.71 6.07 -29.55
C GLU A 188 -13.64 4.61 -30.02
N ASP A 189 -14.55 3.77 -29.53
CA ASP A 189 -14.75 2.38 -30.00
C ASP A 189 -15.57 2.42 -31.32
N LEU A 190 -14.89 2.39 -32.44
CA LEU A 190 -15.50 2.51 -33.77
C LEU A 190 -16.13 1.20 -34.26
N ASN A 191 -15.68 0.06 -33.76
CA ASN A 191 -16.15 -1.25 -34.18
C ASN A 191 -17.21 -1.85 -33.25
N GLY A 192 -17.46 -1.24 -32.08
CA GLY A 192 -18.46 -1.63 -31.09
C GLY A 192 -18.11 -2.88 -30.31
N ASP A 193 -16.85 -3.21 -30.15
CA ASP A 193 -16.41 -4.41 -29.43
C ASP A 193 -16.24 -4.19 -27.92
N GLY A 194 -16.35 -2.96 -27.44
CA GLY A 194 -16.27 -2.57 -26.04
C GLY A 194 -14.89 -2.11 -25.59
N PHE A 195 -13.95 -1.95 -26.52
CA PHE A 195 -12.60 -1.47 -26.25
C PHE A 195 -12.19 -0.39 -27.26
N VAL A 196 -11.39 0.54 -26.82
CA VAL A 196 -10.57 1.35 -27.72
C VAL A 196 -9.26 0.60 -27.94
N THR A 197 -8.97 0.29 -29.23
CA THR A 197 -7.77 -0.43 -29.61
C THR A 197 -6.92 0.40 -30.58
N SER A 198 -6.30 -0.22 -31.60
CA SER A 198 -5.51 0.50 -32.59
C SER A 198 -6.19 0.47 -33.97
N MET A 199 -6.02 1.55 -34.71
CA MET A 199 -6.27 1.61 -36.15
C MET A 199 -4.97 1.38 -36.89
N ARG A 200 -4.95 0.46 -37.89
CA ARG A 200 -3.83 0.33 -38.80
C ARG A 200 -4.23 0.72 -40.23
N ILE A 201 -3.51 1.66 -40.79
CA ILE A 201 -3.76 2.27 -42.08
C ILE A 201 -2.62 1.91 -43.04
N LYS A 202 -2.90 1.29 -44.18
CA LYS A 202 -1.89 1.00 -45.20
C LYS A 202 -1.31 2.32 -45.74
N SER A 203 0.00 2.50 -45.58
CA SER A 203 0.68 3.71 -46.04
C SER A 203 2.11 3.40 -46.49
N PRO A 204 2.58 3.95 -47.61
CA PRO A 204 3.98 3.84 -48.01
C PRO A 204 4.92 4.56 -47.01
N PHE A 205 4.40 5.47 -46.22
CA PHE A 205 5.13 6.21 -45.18
C PHE A 205 5.04 5.56 -43.80
N GLY A 206 4.28 4.44 -43.67
CA GLY A 206 4.09 3.73 -42.41
C GLY A 206 5.41 3.24 -41.81
N GLU A 207 5.47 3.23 -40.49
CA GLU A 207 6.60 2.76 -39.71
C GLU A 207 6.44 1.33 -39.22
N TRP A 208 5.26 0.74 -39.42
CA TRP A 208 4.89 -0.57 -38.93
C TRP A 208 4.68 -1.56 -40.07
N LYS A 209 4.94 -2.83 -39.80
CA LYS A 209 4.62 -3.98 -40.65
C LYS A 209 4.10 -5.12 -39.80
N THR A 210 3.45 -6.10 -40.38
CA THR A 210 3.09 -7.33 -39.66
C THR A 210 4.35 -8.10 -39.26
N SER A 211 4.32 -8.70 -38.05
CA SER A 211 5.40 -9.61 -37.62
C SER A 211 5.51 -10.80 -38.54
N GLU A 212 6.73 -11.30 -38.73
CA GLU A 212 7.02 -12.53 -39.49
C GLU A 212 6.58 -13.80 -38.75
N LYS A 213 6.47 -13.71 -37.40
CA LYS A 213 6.06 -14.82 -36.54
C LYS A 213 4.55 -14.96 -36.48
N ASP A 214 3.84 -13.87 -36.24
CA ASP A 214 2.39 -13.84 -36.18
C ASP A 214 1.87 -12.57 -36.88
N PRO A 215 1.12 -12.70 -38.01
CA PRO A 215 0.65 -11.52 -38.75
C PRO A 215 -0.39 -10.66 -38.02
N ARG A 216 -0.87 -11.12 -36.87
CA ARG A 216 -1.72 -10.31 -35.99
C ARG A 216 -0.93 -9.23 -35.27
N VAL A 217 0.36 -9.48 -35.01
CA VAL A 217 1.25 -8.55 -34.30
C VAL A 217 1.84 -7.53 -35.26
N MET A 218 1.94 -6.29 -34.80
CA MET A 218 2.59 -5.22 -35.52
C MET A 218 4.01 -5.01 -34.99
N ALA A 219 4.99 -4.94 -35.90
CA ALA A 219 6.40 -4.72 -35.59
C ALA A 219 6.91 -3.48 -36.31
N LYS A 220 7.74 -2.69 -35.64
CA LYS A 220 8.40 -1.55 -36.31
C LYS A 220 9.30 -2.04 -37.44
N LYS A 221 9.25 -1.39 -38.59
CA LYS A 221 10.19 -1.65 -39.68
C LYS A 221 11.61 -1.25 -39.26
N LYS A 222 12.60 -1.95 -39.82
CA LYS A 222 14.01 -1.56 -39.61
C LYS A 222 14.30 -0.24 -40.31
N GLU A 223 15.24 0.52 -39.78
CA GLU A 223 15.73 1.71 -40.44
C GLU A 223 16.22 1.38 -41.86
N ASN A 224 15.80 2.15 -42.85
CA ASN A 224 16.10 1.94 -44.28
C ASN A 224 15.51 0.66 -44.91
N GLU A 225 14.55 -0.02 -44.28
CA GLU A 225 13.84 -1.14 -44.88
C GLU A 225 12.91 -0.63 -45.99
N LEU A 226 13.10 -1.17 -47.21
CA LEU A 226 12.36 -0.83 -48.41
C LEU A 226 11.65 -2.07 -48.98
N GLY A 227 10.48 -1.85 -49.54
CA GLY A 227 9.70 -2.91 -50.20
C GLY A 227 8.93 -3.77 -49.20
N GLY A 228 7.62 -3.57 -49.13
CA GLY A 228 6.72 -4.28 -48.24
C GLY A 228 5.38 -3.54 -48.09
N THR A 229 4.48 -4.12 -47.32
CA THR A 229 3.24 -3.43 -46.86
C THR A 229 3.52 -2.81 -45.51
N TYR A 230 3.44 -1.50 -45.47
CA TYR A 230 3.63 -0.74 -44.24
C TYR A 230 2.32 -0.10 -43.77
N TYR A 231 2.27 0.21 -42.46
CA TYR A 231 1.10 0.76 -41.80
C TYR A 231 1.49 1.95 -40.92
N LEU A 232 0.59 2.93 -40.85
CA LEU A 232 0.49 3.84 -39.72
C LEU A 232 -0.33 3.16 -38.65
N LEU A 233 0.00 3.35 -37.39
CA LEU A 233 -0.81 2.96 -36.24
C LEU A 233 -1.23 4.20 -35.50
N LEU A 234 -2.55 4.32 -35.28
CA LEU A 234 -3.17 5.36 -34.45
C LEU A 234 -4.05 4.69 -33.41
N THR A 235 -4.35 5.38 -32.34
CA THR A 235 -5.41 5.00 -31.41
C THR A 235 -6.76 5.04 -32.12
N GLU A 236 -7.66 4.14 -31.79
CA GLU A 236 -9.00 4.04 -32.35
C GLU A 236 -9.83 5.29 -31.99
N GLY A 237 -10.40 5.94 -32.99
CA GLY A 237 -11.22 7.14 -32.86
C GLY A 237 -11.27 7.95 -34.15
N ILE A 238 -11.90 9.11 -34.11
CA ILE A 238 -12.01 10.06 -35.20
C ILE A 238 -11.44 11.42 -34.75
N ASP A 239 -10.96 12.21 -35.67
CA ASP A 239 -10.60 13.61 -35.48
C ASP A 239 -11.91 14.43 -35.38
N ASN A 240 -12.36 14.71 -34.17
CA ASN A 240 -13.68 15.25 -33.89
C ASN A 240 -13.77 16.76 -34.13
N ASP A 241 -12.66 17.47 -33.97
CA ASP A 241 -12.57 18.93 -34.14
C ASP A 241 -12.08 19.33 -35.54
N GLY A 242 -11.42 18.45 -36.28
CA GLY A 242 -11.00 18.63 -37.66
C GLY A 242 -9.64 19.31 -37.82
N ASP A 243 -8.77 19.25 -36.81
CA ASP A 243 -7.44 19.85 -36.81
C ASP A 243 -6.40 18.98 -37.53
N GLY A 244 -6.72 17.68 -37.74
CA GLY A 244 -5.88 16.69 -38.41
C GLY A 244 -5.06 15.82 -37.46
N GLN A 245 -5.23 15.99 -36.16
CA GLN A 245 -4.78 15.04 -35.14
C GLN A 245 -5.91 14.09 -34.78
N PHE A 246 -5.66 13.11 -33.93
CA PHE A 246 -6.67 12.11 -33.53
C PHE A 246 -6.54 11.83 -32.06
N ASN A 247 -7.60 12.02 -31.33
CA ASN A 247 -7.73 11.70 -29.91
C ASN A 247 -6.72 12.44 -29.01
N GLU A 248 -6.46 13.71 -29.23
CA GLU A 248 -5.47 14.52 -28.47
C GLU A 248 -6.10 15.27 -27.29
N ASP A 249 -7.42 15.47 -27.25
CA ASP A 249 -8.12 16.09 -26.13
C ASP A 249 -9.20 15.15 -25.57
N GLY A 250 -8.74 14.15 -24.84
CA GLY A 250 -9.59 13.16 -24.19
C GLY A 250 -10.25 13.70 -22.93
N LEU A 251 -11.12 12.89 -22.33
CA LEU A 251 -11.87 13.26 -21.14
C LEU A 251 -10.95 13.57 -19.94
N GLY A 252 -11.07 14.76 -19.36
CA GLY A 252 -10.42 15.17 -18.12
C GLY A 252 -8.94 15.45 -18.26
N GLY A 253 -8.09 14.97 -17.35
CA GLY A 253 -6.65 15.05 -17.51
C GLY A 253 -5.88 15.70 -16.38
N ILE A 254 -6.50 16.01 -15.22
CA ILE A 254 -5.73 16.42 -14.05
C ILE A 254 -5.09 15.19 -13.41
N ASN A 255 -3.78 15.10 -13.54
CA ASN A 255 -3.03 13.98 -12.95
C ASN A 255 -2.92 14.15 -11.43
N LEU A 256 -3.59 13.26 -10.68
CA LEU A 256 -3.65 13.34 -9.22
C LEU A 256 -2.31 13.04 -8.55
N SER A 257 -1.45 12.23 -9.16
CA SER A 257 -0.11 11.99 -8.63
C SER A 257 0.79 13.22 -8.71
N HIS A 258 0.50 14.19 -9.58
CA HIS A 258 1.21 15.46 -9.66
C HIS A 258 0.58 16.58 -8.82
N ASN A 259 -0.40 16.27 -7.97
CA ASN A 259 -1.17 17.26 -7.23
C ASN A 259 -0.68 17.50 -5.80
N PHE A 260 0.47 16.90 -5.39
CA PHE A 260 1.06 17.07 -4.07
C PHE A 260 2.17 18.13 -4.04
N SER A 261 2.45 18.71 -2.86
CA SER A 261 3.40 19.81 -2.73
C SER A 261 4.78 19.34 -2.34
N TRP A 262 5.65 19.08 -3.31
CA TRP A 262 7.08 19.07 -3.04
C TRP A 262 7.86 19.37 -4.33
N GLY A 263 8.89 20.21 -4.21
CA GLY A 263 9.71 20.63 -5.36
C GLY A 263 9.15 21.83 -6.11
N ASN A 264 9.85 22.22 -7.18
CA ASN A 264 9.43 23.29 -8.06
C ASN A 264 8.69 22.67 -9.24
N LEU A 265 7.38 22.86 -9.31
CA LEU A 265 6.59 22.50 -10.49
C LEU A 265 7.19 23.19 -11.73
N ASN A 266 7.59 22.43 -12.74
CA ASN A 266 7.98 22.99 -14.02
C ASN A 266 6.72 23.36 -14.84
N ARG A 267 6.92 24.00 -16.02
CA ARG A 267 5.80 24.49 -16.82
C ARG A 267 4.92 23.35 -17.38
N GLU A 268 5.50 22.19 -17.66
CA GLU A 268 4.77 21.01 -18.16
C GLU A 268 3.90 20.39 -17.06
N GLN A 269 4.36 20.45 -15.82
CA GLN A 269 3.63 19.97 -14.64
C GLN A 269 2.50 20.90 -14.21
N ILE A 270 2.66 22.21 -14.42
CA ILE A 270 1.56 23.17 -14.27
C ILE A 270 0.44 22.86 -15.27
N GLN A 271 0.76 22.21 -16.39
CA GLN A 271 -0.24 21.75 -17.34
C GLN A 271 -1.03 20.55 -16.81
N SER A 272 -0.42 19.65 -16.02
CA SER A 272 -1.10 18.49 -15.44
C SER A 272 -1.81 18.76 -14.11
N SER A 273 -1.54 19.91 -13.46
CA SER A 273 -2.17 20.30 -12.19
C SER A 273 -2.12 21.82 -12.03
N PRO A 274 -3.25 22.53 -11.97
CA PRO A 274 -3.27 23.99 -11.95
C PRO A 274 -2.54 24.60 -10.75
N TYR A 275 -2.57 23.93 -9.60
CA TYR A 275 -1.79 24.25 -8.41
C TYR A 275 -1.81 23.06 -7.45
N THR A 276 -0.86 23.04 -6.54
CA THR A 276 -0.76 22.02 -5.49
C THR A 276 -2.05 21.88 -4.71
N PHE A 277 -2.52 20.64 -4.56
CA PHE A 277 -3.79 20.33 -3.90
C PHE A 277 -5.00 21.04 -4.54
N SER A 278 -5.02 21.21 -5.84
CA SER A 278 -6.20 21.72 -6.55
C SER A 278 -7.37 20.75 -6.45
N GLU A 279 -7.08 19.45 -6.41
CA GLU A 279 -8.08 18.40 -6.43
C GLU A 279 -8.53 18.01 -5.01
N PRO A 280 -9.83 17.85 -4.80
CA PRO A 280 -10.38 17.52 -3.48
C PRO A 280 -9.93 16.15 -2.95
N GLU A 281 -9.60 15.20 -3.84
CA GLU A 281 -9.07 13.88 -3.50
C GLU A 281 -7.69 13.98 -2.82
N ALA A 282 -6.81 14.82 -3.37
CA ALA A 282 -5.49 15.08 -2.80
C ALA A 282 -5.61 15.85 -1.47
N GLN A 283 -6.48 16.87 -1.41
CA GLN A 283 -6.76 17.60 -0.15
C GLN A 283 -7.26 16.68 0.95
N ALA A 284 -8.23 15.80 0.64
CA ALA A 284 -8.79 14.85 1.60
C ALA A 284 -7.71 13.90 2.13
N THR A 285 -6.83 13.44 1.25
CA THR A 285 -5.73 12.53 1.59
C THR A 285 -4.74 13.19 2.54
N VAL A 286 -4.27 14.39 2.22
CA VAL A 286 -3.30 15.11 3.07
C VAL A 286 -3.90 15.46 4.42
N ASN A 287 -5.16 15.91 4.47
CA ASN A 287 -5.86 16.16 5.73
C ASN A 287 -5.93 14.89 6.58
N PHE A 288 -6.24 13.74 5.94
CA PHE A 288 -6.26 12.46 6.63
C PHE A 288 -4.89 12.09 7.21
N TRP A 289 -3.81 12.24 6.44
CA TRP A 289 -2.45 11.95 6.93
C TRP A 289 -2.04 12.86 8.09
N MET A 290 -2.39 14.14 8.04
CA MET A 290 -2.10 15.10 9.11
C MET A 290 -2.86 14.77 10.41
N ASP A 291 -4.09 14.26 10.31
CA ASP A 291 -4.91 13.85 11.45
C ASP A 291 -4.54 12.46 12.00
N HIS A 292 -3.71 11.69 11.26
CA HIS A 292 -3.27 10.35 11.64
C HIS A 292 -1.75 10.26 11.79
N PRO A 293 -1.17 10.98 12.76
CA PRO A 293 0.29 11.07 12.94
C PRO A 293 0.95 9.73 13.31
N ASN A 294 0.18 8.68 13.60
CA ASN A 294 0.69 7.32 13.83
C ASN A 294 1.08 6.56 12.55
N ILE A 295 0.78 7.09 11.37
CA ILE A 295 1.23 6.52 10.09
C ILE A 295 2.75 6.62 10.02
N GLY A 296 3.43 5.47 9.92
CA GLY A 296 4.89 5.37 9.78
C GLY A 296 5.34 5.07 8.36
N GLN A 297 4.47 4.46 7.57
CA GLN A 297 4.68 4.16 6.15
C GLN A 297 3.41 4.41 5.36
N ALA A 298 3.56 4.88 4.13
CA ALA A 298 2.47 5.03 3.19
C ALA A 298 2.87 4.47 1.81
N VAL A 299 1.92 3.84 1.13
CA VAL A 299 2.12 3.19 -0.18
C VAL A 299 1.02 3.64 -1.11
N ASP A 300 1.43 4.08 -2.28
CA ASP A 300 0.56 4.37 -3.42
C ASP A 300 0.74 3.27 -4.47
N LEU A 301 -0.37 2.66 -4.89
CA LEU A 301 -0.38 1.51 -5.78
C LEU A 301 -0.77 1.91 -7.19
N HIS A 302 0.21 1.83 -8.07
CA HIS A 302 0.10 2.08 -9.49
C HIS A 302 0.16 0.80 -10.31
N THR A 303 -0.11 0.94 -11.60
CA THR A 303 0.21 -0.03 -12.63
C THR A 303 0.69 0.73 -13.85
N SER A 304 1.77 0.31 -14.48
CA SER A 304 2.21 0.93 -15.70
C SER A 304 2.94 -0.05 -16.58
N GLY A 305 2.67 0.05 -17.85
CA GLY A 305 3.30 -0.77 -18.84
C GLY A 305 4.63 -0.31 -19.36
N SER A 306 5.16 0.80 -19.02
CA SER A 306 6.36 1.33 -19.68
C SER A 306 7.62 1.30 -18.82
N PHE A 307 7.47 1.06 -17.54
CA PHE A 307 8.57 1.11 -16.60
C PHE A 307 8.51 -0.15 -15.75
N ASP A 308 9.40 -1.08 -16.05
CA ASP A 308 9.62 -2.32 -15.31
C ASP A 308 9.06 -2.26 -13.89
N GLU A 309 7.90 -2.86 -13.63
CA GLU A 309 7.25 -3.01 -12.30
C GLU A 309 8.19 -2.57 -11.15
N LEU A 310 8.28 -1.31 -10.86
CA LEU A 310 9.27 -0.76 -9.96
C LEU A 310 8.64 -0.44 -8.60
N LEU A 311 9.44 -0.56 -7.58
CA LEU A 311 9.18 0.02 -6.29
C LEU A 311 9.90 1.36 -6.23
N TYR A 312 9.14 2.44 -6.30
CA TYR A 312 9.69 3.79 -6.23
C TYR A 312 9.73 4.30 -4.80
N PHE A 313 10.72 5.13 -4.53
CA PHE A 313 10.84 5.86 -3.28
C PHE A 313 11.37 7.28 -3.52
N PRO A 314 11.09 8.24 -2.63
CA PRO A 314 11.62 9.58 -2.76
C PRO A 314 13.14 9.51 -2.83
N GLY A 315 13.70 10.21 -3.82
CA GLY A 315 15.14 10.41 -3.95
C GLY A 315 15.49 11.84 -3.57
N GLY A 316 16.75 12.21 -3.68
CA GLY A 316 17.17 13.60 -3.58
C GLY A 316 18.53 13.76 -2.92
N ASP A 317 19.25 14.82 -3.33
CA ASP A 317 20.56 15.16 -2.78
C ASP A 317 20.50 15.47 -1.28
N GLU A 318 19.31 15.80 -0.75
CA GLU A 318 19.10 16.12 0.67
C GLU A 318 18.79 14.91 1.54
N MET A 319 18.47 13.76 0.93
CA MET A 319 18.14 12.54 1.67
C MET A 319 19.37 12.04 2.46
N PRO A 320 19.25 11.82 3.77
CA PRO A 320 20.32 11.20 4.56
C PRO A 320 20.72 9.84 3.98
N SER A 321 22.01 9.57 3.95
CA SER A 321 22.54 8.29 3.44
C SER A 321 22.01 7.06 4.20
N SER A 322 21.72 7.19 5.49
CA SER A 322 21.08 6.14 6.30
C SER A 322 19.68 5.79 5.81
N ASP A 323 18.90 6.79 5.39
CA ASP A 323 17.55 6.59 4.86
C ASP A 323 17.62 5.95 3.47
N LEU A 324 18.55 6.40 2.62
CA LEU A 324 18.78 5.78 1.31
C LEU A 324 19.17 4.30 1.46
N GLU A 325 20.05 3.97 2.39
CA GLU A 325 20.44 2.58 2.65
C GLU A 325 19.27 1.75 3.22
N LEU A 326 18.39 2.35 4.02
CA LEU A 326 17.17 1.70 4.49
C LEU A 326 16.23 1.37 3.31
N TYR A 327 15.98 2.34 2.41
CA TYR A 327 15.17 2.11 1.21
C TYR A 327 15.75 1.00 0.33
N LYS A 328 17.06 0.99 0.06
CA LYS A 328 17.72 -0.07 -0.71
C LYS A 328 17.60 -1.46 -0.08
N ARG A 329 17.71 -1.55 1.25
CA ARG A 329 17.50 -2.82 1.97
C ARG A 329 16.08 -3.32 1.84
N LEU A 330 15.10 -2.43 1.95
CA LEU A 330 13.69 -2.79 1.82
C LEU A 330 13.34 -3.13 0.36
N ALA A 331 13.89 -2.41 -0.62
CA ALA A 331 13.76 -2.75 -2.03
C ALA A 331 14.34 -4.14 -2.36
N THR A 332 15.47 -4.50 -1.75
CA THR A 332 16.03 -5.87 -1.87
C THR A 332 15.08 -6.93 -1.29
N ALA A 333 14.43 -6.63 -0.16
CA ALA A 333 13.42 -7.52 0.40
C ALA A 333 12.18 -7.63 -0.51
N TYR A 334 11.71 -6.52 -1.08
CA TYR A 334 10.62 -6.49 -2.05
C TYR A 334 10.86 -7.45 -3.22
N ALA A 335 12.07 -7.43 -3.81
CA ALA A 335 12.44 -8.34 -4.90
C ALA A 335 12.29 -9.82 -4.52
N GLN A 336 12.59 -10.16 -3.26
CA GLN A 336 12.42 -11.53 -2.75
C GLN A 336 10.93 -11.91 -2.59
N PHE A 337 10.10 -11.00 -2.08
CA PHE A 337 8.66 -11.23 -1.92
C PHE A 337 7.94 -11.38 -3.26
N THR A 338 8.33 -10.60 -4.25
CA THR A 338 7.64 -10.50 -5.55
C THR A 338 8.30 -11.34 -6.64
N ASN A 339 9.33 -12.14 -6.29
CA ASN A 339 10.08 -12.97 -7.21
C ASN A 339 10.67 -12.17 -8.39
N ARG A 340 11.22 -10.98 -8.11
CA ARG A 340 11.87 -10.12 -9.09
C ARG A 340 13.39 -10.35 -9.10
N GLU A 341 14.00 -10.21 -10.26
CA GLU A 341 15.45 -10.37 -10.38
C GLU A 341 16.21 -9.12 -9.94
N GLU A 342 15.65 -7.94 -10.22
CA GLU A 342 16.27 -6.65 -9.94
C GLU A 342 15.23 -5.66 -9.40
N VAL A 343 15.63 -4.85 -8.45
CA VAL A 343 14.89 -3.65 -8.00
C VAL A 343 15.81 -2.48 -8.26
N LEU A 344 15.45 -1.68 -9.26
CA LEU A 344 16.18 -0.44 -9.54
C LEU A 344 15.63 0.67 -8.63
N PRO A 345 16.50 1.38 -7.90
CA PRO A 345 16.08 2.64 -7.31
C PRO A 345 15.64 3.60 -8.41
N LEU A 346 14.57 4.35 -8.21
CA LEU A 346 14.10 5.39 -9.13
C LEU A 346 15.23 6.28 -9.64
N MET A 347 16.24 6.52 -8.81
CA MET A 347 17.43 7.31 -9.14
C MET A 347 18.28 6.77 -10.29
N THR A 348 18.15 5.49 -10.68
CA THR A 348 18.95 4.87 -11.75
C THR A 348 18.15 4.57 -13.02
N ALA A 349 16.83 4.48 -12.93
CA ALA A 349 15.97 4.16 -14.07
C ALA A 349 15.80 5.33 -15.05
N PHE A 350 15.95 6.57 -14.59
CA PHE A 350 15.84 7.77 -15.42
C PHE A 350 17.19 8.45 -15.57
N PRO A 351 17.53 8.97 -16.77
CA PRO A 351 18.77 9.73 -17.00
C PRO A 351 18.83 11.03 -16.19
N GLN A 352 17.70 11.49 -15.68
CA GLN A 352 17.57 12.54 -14.67
C GLN A 352 16.66 12.02 -13.56
N PRO A 353 16.98 12.21 -12.28
CA PRO A 353 16.10 11.81 -11.19
C PRO A 353 14.75 12.52 -11.33
N ILE A 354 13.63 11.78 -11.26
CA ILE A 354 12.26 12.31 -11.36
C ILE A 354 12.05 13.46 -10.37
N TRP A 355 12.60 13.34 -9.17
CA TRP A 355 12.54 14.41 -8.17
C TRP A 355 13.17 15.75 -8.61
N LYS A 356 14.10 15.75 -9.56
CA LYS A 356 14.59 17.01 -10.19
C LYS A 356 13.58 17.62 -11.14
N LEU A 357 12.62 16.83 -11.60
CA LEU A 357 11.54 17.32 -12.43
C LEU A 357 10.45 18.03 -11.61
N GLY A 358 10.44 17.87 -10.27
CA GLY A 358 9.51 18.54 -9.37
C GLY A 358 8.07 18.11 -9.62
N MET A 359 7.78 16.82 -9.70
CA MET A 359 6.52 16.32 -10.25
C MET A 359 5.33 16.37 -9.27
N GLY A 360 5.52 16.83 -8.03
CA GLY A 360 4.42 16.93 -7.08
C GLY A 360 3.85 15.59 -6.62
N ASP A 361 4.65 14.51 -6.75
CA ASP A 361 4.24 13.16 -6.37
C ASP A 361 3.99 13.00 -4.86
N PRO A 362 3.12 12.06 -4.44
CA PRO A 362 2.80 11.85 -3.03
C PRO A 362 3.97 11.32 -2.20
N GLU A 363 4.89 10.49 -2.75
CA GLU A 363 5.99 9.89 -2.00
C GLU A 363 7.00 10.92 -1.49
N PRO A 364 7.45 11.91 -2.30
CA PRO A 364 8.22 13.03 -1.78
C PRO A 364 7.50 13.81 -0.69
N PHE A 365 6.19 14.02 -0.80
CA PHE A 365 5.42 14.66 0.26
C PHE A 365 5.42 13.81 1.54
N MET A 366 5.17 12.51 1.45
CA MET A 366 5.20 11.58 2.58
C MET A 366 6.56 11.61 3.30
N TYR A 367 7.65 11.60 2.55
CA TYR A 367 8.98 11.58 3.13
C TYR A 367 9.42 12.97 3.66
N TYR A 368 9.37 13.98 2.81
CA TYR A 368 9.95 15.30 3.12
C TYR A 368 9.06 16.14 4.04
N ASN A 369 7.72 16.01 3.93
CA ASN A 369 6.77 16.81 4.71
C ASN A 369 6.25 16.07 5.95
N LEU A 370 6.13 14.73 5.90
CA LEU A 370 5.63 13.95 7.02
C LEU A 370 6.71 13.15 7.76
N GLY A 371 7.90 12.99 7.18
CA GLY A 371 9.02 12.24 7.77
C GLY A 371 8.80 10.73 7.86
N ILE A 372 7.93 10.18 7.01
CA ILE A 372 7.60 8.75 6.94
C ILE A 372 8.21 8.08 5.71
N LEU A 373 8.19 6.75 5.64
CA LEU A 373 8.57 6.05 4.41
C LEU A 373 7.40 6.11 3.42
N GLY A 374 7.64 6.76 2.28
CA GLY A 374 6.74 6.81 1.14
C GLY A 374 7.18 5.83 0.04
N TRP A 375 6.24 5.12 -0.55
CA TRP A 375 6.46 4.13 -1.59
C TRP A 375 5.42 4.28 -2.69
N CYS A 376 5.85 4.19 -3.94
CA CYS A 376 5.01 3.92 -5.08
C CYS A 376 5.37 2.55 -5.65
N GLU A 377 4.40 1.74 -6.00
CA GLU A 377 4.62 0.44 -6.61
C GLU A 377 3.84 0.28 -7.90
N GLU A 378 4.54 -0.04 -8.98
CA GLU A 378 3.97 -0.50 -10.24
C GLU A 378 3.68 -1.99 -10.14
N LEU A 379 2.40 -2.37 -10.08
CA LEU A 379 1.98 -3.75 -9.80
C LEU A 379 2.11 -4.66 -11.02
N TRP A 380 1.63 -4.21 -12.17
CA TRP A 380 1.55 -4.96 -13.40
C TRP A 380 2.26 -4.24 -14.54
N GLY A 381 2.80 -5.00 -15.49
CA GLY A 381 3.39 -4.52 -16.73
C GLY A 381 3.47 -5.66 -17.75
N ASP A 382 3.67 -5.32 -19.01
CA ASP A 382 3.77 -6.24 -20.14
C ASP A 382 5.21 -6.60 -20.53
N ASP A 383 6.18 -6.34 -19.65
CA ASP A 383 7.60 -6.48 -19.86
C ASP A 383 8.24 -7.66 -19.10
N TYR A 384 9.57 -7.79 -19.19
CA TYR A 384 10.35 -8.86 -18.55
C TYR A 384 10.36 -8.77 -17.01
N ALA A 385 10.11 -7.61 -16.41
CA ALA A 385 10.06 -7.48 -14.95
C ALA A 385 8.88 -8.27 -14.38
N ASN A 386 7.79 -8.39 -15.13
CA ASN A 386 6.65 -9.21 -14.77
C ASN A 386 7.04 -10.70 -14.69
N PRO A 387 7.05 -11.34 -13.49
CA PRO A 387 7.52 -12.71 -13.32
C PRO A 387 6.68 -13.74 -14.09
N PHE A 388 5.46 -13.39 -14.49
CA PHE A 388 4.59 -14.28 -15.26
C PHE A 388 4.96 -14.33 -16.75
N LEU A 389 5.60 -13.27 -17.27
CA LEU A 389 6.02 -13.15 -18.66
C LEU A 389 7.38 -13.77 -18.94
N ARG A 390 8.28 -13.84 -17.96
CA ARG A 390 9.69 -14.29 -18.16
C ARG A 390 9.85 -15.61 -18.89
N LYS A 391 8.98 -16.57 -18.68
CA LYS A 391 9.03 -17.87 -19.38
C LYS A 391 8.70 -17.79 -20.88
N TYR A 392 8.20 -16.63 -21.32
CA TYR A 392 7.91 -16.34 -22.73
C TYR A 392 9.05 -15.63 -23.44
N ASP A 393 10.05 -15.11 -22.73
CA ASP A 393 11.32 -14.64 -23.29
C ASP A 393 12.12 -15.83 -23.83
N LYS A 394 11.85 -16.20 -25.10
CA LYS A 394 12.41 -17.38 -25.75
C LYS A 394 13.84 -17.15 -26.25
N ASN A 395 14.22 -15.91 -26.46
CA ASN A 395 15.53 -15.53 -26.98
C ASN A 395 16.53 -15.15 -25.88
N ASN A 396 16.06 -15.05 -24.61
CA ASN A 396 16.81 -14.67 -23.40
C ASN A 396 17.47 -13.28 -23.53
N ASP A 397 16.78 -12.33 -24.16
CA ASP A 397 17.27 -10.95 -24.27
C ASP A 397 16.78 -10.05 -23.14
N LYS A 398 16.02 -10.61 -22.18
CA LYS A 398 15.38 -9.93 -21.06
C LYS A 398 14.38 -8.84 -21.50
N LYS A 399 13.69 -9.11 -22.59
CA LYS A 399 12.60 -8.29 -23.11
C LYS A 399 11.42 -9.17 -23.46
N ILE A 400 10.25 -8.61 -23.47
CA ILE A 400 9.04 -9.27 -23.98
C ILE A 400 8.65 -8.57 -25.27
N SER A 401 8.79 -9.27 -26.36
CA SER A 401 8.28 -8.80 -27.65
C SER A 401 6.75 -8.92 -27.71
N GLN A 402 6.10 -8.16 -28.58
CA GLN A 402 4.64 -8.27 -28.77
C GLN A 402 4.21 -9.67 -29.23
N ASP A 403 5.03 -10.41 -29.96
CA ASP A 403 4.77 -11.82 -30.29
C ASP A 403 4.77 -12.71 -29.03
N GLU A 404 5.66 -12.47 -28.09
CA GLU A 404 5.76 -13.20 -26.83
C GLU A 404 4.64 -12.82 -25.87
N LEU A 405 4.25 -11.54 -25.84
CA LEU A 405 3.09 -11.07 -25.10
C LEU A 405 1.81 -11.74 -25.64
N LEU A 406 1.63 -11.80 -26.96
CA LEU A 406 0.48 -12.47 -27.55
C LEU A 406 0.47 -13.98 -27.24
N ASP A 407 1.64 -14.65 -27.25
CA ASP A 407 1.78 -16.04 -26.82
C ASP A 407 1.33 -16.22 -25.35
N PHE A 408 1.73 -15.31 -24.47
CA PHE A 408 1.30 -15.30 -23.06
C PHE A 408 -0.23 -15.15 -22.95
N LEU A 409 -0.82 -14.14 -23.60
CA LEU A 409 -2.26 -13.89 -23.56
C LEU A 409 -3.06 -15.10 -24.08
N ASN A 410 -2.60 -15.72 -25.15
CA ASN A 410 -3.24 -16.94 -25.70
C ASN A 410 -3.20 -18.12 -24.73
N GLN A 411 -2.09 -18.31 -24.00
CA GLN A 411 -1.90 -19.49 -23.15
C GLN A 411 -2.42 -19.30 -21.72
N GLU A 412 -2.29 -18.12 -21.14
CA GLU A 412 -2.61 -17.87 -19.74
C GLU A 412 -3.92 -17.08 -19.56
N ALA A 413 -4.26 -16.23 -20.54
CA ALA A 413 -5.43 -15.34 -20.48
C ALA A 413 -6.58 -15.76 -21.40
N GLU A 414 -6.54 -16.95 -22.00
CA GLU A 414 -7.57 -17.43 -22.93
C GLU A 414 -7.77 -16.51 -24.15
N GLY A 415 -6.70 -15.82 -24.58
CA GLY A 415 -6.73 -14.82 -25.65
C GLY A 415 -7.30 -13.46 -25.27
N LYS A 416 -7.72 -13.27 -24.03
CA LYS A 416 -8.17 -11.97 -23.53
C LYS A 416 -7.00 -10.97 -23.52
N GLY A 417 -7.28 -9.71 -23.82
CA GLY A 417 -6.26 -8.67 -23.97
C GLY A 417 -5.79 -8.46 -25.42
N PHE A 418 -6.39 -9.15 -26.40
CA PHE A 418 -6.12 -8.93 -27.82
C PHE A 418 -7.40 -9.05 -28.65
N VAL A 419 -7.67 -8.07 -29.52
CA VAL A 419 -8.77 -8.08 -30.48
C VAL A 419 -8.22 -8.37 -31.88
N PRO A 420 -8.75 -9.39 -32.60
CA PRO A 420 -8.35 -9.64 -33.98
C PRO A 420 -8.64 -8.45 -34.89
N TRP A 421 -7.70 -8.10 -35.77
CA TRP A 421 -7.88 -7.03 -36.75
C TRP A 421 -9.09 -7.26 -37.64
N GLN A 422 -9.98 -6.26 -37.72
CA GLN A 422 -11.19 -6.27 -38.50
C GLN A 422 -11.21 -5.08 -39.47
N PRO A 423 -11.64 -5.28 -40.74
CA PRO A 423 -11.76 -4.18 -41.67
C PRO A 423 -12.89 -3.24 -41.26
N LEU A 424 -12.61 -1.95 -41.32
CA LEU A 424 -13.56 -0.88 -41.02
C LEU A 424 -13.47 0.21 -42.10
N LYS A 425 -14.59 0.83 -42.44
CA LYS A 425 -14.62 2.02 -43.30
C LYS A 425 -14.67 3.27 -42.40
N HIS A 426 -13.50 3.86 -42.19
CA HIS A 426 -13.38 5.07 -41.38
C HIS A 426 -13.88 6.31 -42.15
N PRO A 427 -14.63 7.24 -41.52
CA PRO A 427 -15.20 8.40 -42.20
C PRO A 427 -14.19 9.35 -42.80
N GLN A 428 -13.01 9.51 -42.18
CA GLN A 428 -11.96 10.44 -42.62
C GLN A 428 -10.78 9.72 -43.31
N LEU A 429 -10.44 8.48 -42.92
CA LEU A 429 -9.25 7.75 -43.38
C LEU A 429 -9.54 6.70 -44.47
N GLY A 430 -10.83 6.43 -44.76
CA GLY A 430 -11.22 5.42 -45.76
C GLY A 430 -11.13 3.99 -45.24
N ASP A 431 -10.57 3.06 -46.03
CA ASP A 431 -10.49 1.65 -45.63
C ASP A 431 -9.30 1.40 -44.69
N ILE A 432 -9.60 1.02 -43.46
CA ILE A 432 -8.63 0.71 -42.39
C ILE A 432 -8.92 -0.66 -41.78
N GLU A 433 -8.11 -1.07 -40.83
CA GLU A 433 -8.42 -2.21 -39.95
C GLU A 433 -8.26 -1.76 -38.49
N VAL A 434 -9.18 -2.22 -37.62
CA VAL A 434 -9.22 -1.93 -36.19
C VAL A 434 -8.97 -3.21 -35.41
N GLY A 435 -8.21 -3.17 -34.31
CA GLY A 435 -7.85 -4.30 -33.47
C GLY A 435 -6.49 -4.11 -32.79
N GLY A 436 -5.92 -5.20 -32.32
CA GLY A 436 -4.62 -5.17 -31.62
C GLY A 436 -4.75 -5.46 -30.13
N PHE A 437 -3.76 -5.04 -29.36
CA PHE A 437 -3.75 -5.23 -27.92
C PHE A 437 -4.78 -4.33 -27.24
N VAL A 438 -5.44 -4.87 -26.22
CA VAL A 438 -6.38 -4.12 -25.35
C VAL A 438 -5.56 -3.56 -24.19
N GLU A 439 -5.14 -2.29 -24.28
CA GLU A 439 -4.28 -1.64 -23.29
C GLU A 439 -4.80 -1.79 -21.86
N LYS A 440 -6.12 -1.67 -21.67
CA LYS A 440 -6.79 -1.86 -20.37
C LYS A 440 -6.44 -3.19 -19.69
N PHE A 441 -6.26 -4.27 -20.46
CA PHE A 441 -6.15 -5.64 -19.95
C PHE A 441 -4.95 -6.42 -20.50
N CYS A 442 -3.90 -5.78 -20.93
CA CYS A 442 -2.61 -6.41 -21.20
C CYS A 442 -1.45 -5.63 -20.61
N ASN A 443 -1.47 -4.31 -20.76
CA ASN A 443 -0.45 -3.39 -20.28
C ASN A 443 -0.85 -2.77 -18.92
N GLN A 444 -1.98 -2.05 -18.88
CA GLN A 444 -2.38 -1.28 -17.70
C GLN A 444 -2.85 -2.18 -16.54
N ASN A 445 -3.53 -3.28 -16.83
CA ASN A 445 -3.97 -4.24 -15.83
C ASN A 445 -3.81 -5.68 -16.33
N PRO A 446 -3.66 -6.68 -15.43
CA PRO A 446 -3.80 -8.07 -15.83
C PRO A 446 -5.18 -8.35 -16.42
N PRO A 447 -5.28 -9.25 -17.41
CA PRO A 447 -6.57 -9.82 -17.79
C PRO A 447 -7.34 -10.32 -16.56
N PRO A 448 -8.68 -10.12 -16.47
CA PRO A 448 -9.44 -10.40 -15.25
C PRO A 448 -9.24 -11.80 -14.65
N ASN A 449 -9.03 -12.81 -15.48
CA ASN A 449 -8.78 -14.18 -15.01
C ASN A 449 -7.38 -14.40 -14.42
N LEU A 450 -6.46 -13.46 -14.58
CA LEU A 450 -5.12 -13.49 -13.98
C LEU A 450 -5.00 -12.58 -12.74
N LEU A 451 -5.97 -11.73 -12.49
CA LEU A 451 -5.94 -10.73 -11.43
C LEU A 451 -5.65 -11.35 -10.05
N GLU A 452 -6.39 -12.38 -9.64
CA GLU A 452 -6.19 -13.00 -8.32
C GLU A 452 -4.75 -13.52 -8.13
N ARG A 453 -4.11 -14.00 -9.20
CA ARG A 453 -2.73 -14.48 -9.17
C ARG A 453 -1.76 -13.37 -8.83
N GLU A 454 -1.95 -12.17 -9.41
CA GLU A 454 -1.18 -10.97 -9.11
C GLU A 454 -1.39 -10.53 -7.66
N LEU A 455 -2.64 -10.42 -7.20
CA LEU A 455 -2.97 -10.02 -5.83
C LEU A 455 -2.30 -10.92 -4.79
N ARG A 456 -2.31 -12.24 -5.01
CA ARG A 456 -1.68 -13.23 -4.12
C ARG A 456 -0.16 -13.11 -4.09
N LEU A 457 0.46 -12.75 -5.20
CA LEU A 457 1.92 -12.57 -5.29
C LEU A 457 2.36 -11.34 -4.49
N LYS A 458 1.62 -10.25 -4.60
CA LYS A 458 2.01 -8.94 -4.04
C LYS A 458 1.65 -8.78 -2.55
N ALA A 459 0.53 -9.31 -2.11
CA ALA A 459 0.00 -9.07 -0.75
C ALA A 459 1.00 -9.34 0.40
N PRO A 460 1.87 -10.36 0.38
CA PRO A 460 2.81 -10.62 1.47
C PRO A 460 3.79 -9.46 1.74
N TRP A 461 4.14 -8.68 0.74
CA TRP A 461 5.00 -7.51 0.88
C TRP A 461 4.40 -6.45 1.81
N TYR A 462 3.13 -6.13 1.66
CA TYR A 462 2.45 -5.10 2.46
C TYR A 462 2.25 -5.54 3.91
N LEU A 463 2.02 -6.84 4.14
CA LEU A 463 2.00 -7.40 5.48
C LEU A 463 3.38 -7.29 6.14
N TYR A 464 4.46 -7.51 5.39
CA TYR A 464 5.83 -7.30 5.86
C TYR A 464 6.12 -5.83 6.19
N LEU A 465 5.69 -4.87 5.35
CA LEU A 465 5.82 -3.44 5.65
C LEU A 465 5.14 -3.07 6.98
N ALA A 466 3.95 -3.59 7.24
CA ALA A 466 3.26 -3.39 8.52
C ALA A 466 4.00 -4.05 9.69
N GLU A 467 4.62 -5.21 9.48
CA GLU A 467 5.34 -5.95 10.52
C GLU A 467 6.60 -5.22 10.98
N ILE A 468 7.33 -4.59 10.07
CA ILE A 468 8.59 -3.90 10.38
C ILE A 468 8.40 -2.55 11.09
N LEU A 469 7.18 -2.01 11.19
CA LEU A 469 6.88 -0.78 11.92
C LEU A 469 7.39 -0.85 13.37
N PRO A 470 7.86 0.27 13.94
CA PRO A 470 8.34 0.29 15.32
C PRO A 470 7.22 -0.04 16.30
N GLN A 471 7.59 -0.57 17.46
CA GLN A 471 6.65 -0.86 18.54
C GLN A 471 7.30 -0.67 19.90
N VAL A 472 6.87 0.34 20.67
CA VAL A 472 7.36 0.52 22.03
C VAL A 472 6.67 -0.40 23.03
N LYS A 473 7.47 -0.97 23.93
CA LYS A 473 6.99 -1.80 25.04
C LYS A 473 7.75 -1.49 26.33
N ILE A 474 7.05 -1.62 27.46
CA ILE A 474 7.64 -1.60 28.80
C ILE A 474 8.29 -2.96 29.04
N ALA A 475 9.59 -3.07 28.71
CA ALA A 475 10.33 -4.33 28.80
C ALA A 475 10.59 -4.74 30.24
N GLU A 476 10.96 -3.78 31.11
CA GLU A 476 11.28 -4.07 32.51
C GLU A 476 10.87 -2.92 33.43
N THR A 477 10.43 -3.28 34.63
CA THR A 477 10.18 -2.33 35.72
C THR A 477 10.84 -2.85 37.00
N LYS A 478 11.67 -2.03 37.63
CA LYS A 478 12.33 -2.34 38.91
C LYS A 478 11.93 -1.33 39.95
N VAL A 479 11.34 -1.81 41.05
CA VAL A 479 11.06 -1.02 42.26
C VAL A 479 12.02 -1.48 43.34
N ALA A 480 12.76 -0.57 43.96
CA ALA A 480 13.63 -0.91 45.08
C ALA A 480 13.35 0.02 46.27
N PRO A 481 13.37 -0.50 47.52
CA PRO A 481 13.21 0.31 48.72
C PRO A 481 14.41 1.24 48.91
N LEU A 482 14.15 2.44 49.38
CA LEU A 482 15.07 3.41 49.88
C LEU A 482 14.74 3.72 51.34
N ASP A 483 15.46 4.67 51.97
CA ASP A 483 15.22 5.04 53.37
C ASP A 483 13.78 5.49 53.64
N GLY A 484 13.22 5.00 54.73
CA GLY A 484 11.84 5.28 55.11
C GLY A 484 10.80 4.70 54.11
N ASN A 485 9.83 5.55 53.72
CA ASN A 485 8.78 5.18 52.75
C ASN A 485 9.14 5.49 51.29
N ALA A 486 10.42 5.81 51.01
CA ALA A 486 10.85 6.11 49.65
C ALA A 486 11.08 4.83 48.84
N ARG A 487 10.87 4.93 47.54
CA ARG A 487 11.09 3.86 46.54
C ARG A 487 11.75 4.47 45.31
N SER A 488 12.77 3.78 44.79
CA SER A 488 13.24 4.04 43.44
C SER A 488 12.42 3.21 42.45
N LEU A 489 12.02 3.82 41.33
CA LEU A 489 11.42 3.15 40.19
C LEU A 489 12.34 3.34 38.99
N LYS A 490 12.80 2.23 38.38
CA LYS A 490 13.52 2.23 37.10
C LYS A 490 12.67 1.50 36.06
N VAL A 491 12.48 2.11 34.91
CA VAL A 491 11.69 1.58 33.79
C VAL A 491 12.60 1.47 32.56
N THR A 492 12.56 0.32 31.91
CA THR A 492 13.22 0.11 30.62
C THR A 492 12.16 0.00 29.53
N VAL A 493 12.22 0.88 28.55
CA VAL A 493 11.39 0.87 27.34
C VAL A 493 12.21 0.29 26.20
N GLU A 494 11.62 -0.59 25.43
CA GLU A 494 12.22 -1.26 24.27
C GLU A 494 11.39 -0.98 23.01
N ASN A 495 12.06 -0.72 21.89
CA ASN A 495 11.46 -0.79 20.57
C ASN A 495 11.60 -2.22 20.03
N GLN A 496 10.50 -2.92 19.87
CA GLN A 496 10.48 -4.31 19.38
C GLN A 496 10.44 -4.40 17.86
N GLY A 497 10.04 -3.31 17.17
CA GLY A 497 9.98 -3.26 15.71
C GLY A 497 11.35 -3.08 15.06
N PHE A 498 11.42 -3.37 13.76
CA PHE A 498 12.64 -3.23 12.97
C PHE A 498 12.99 -1.75 12.71
N LEU A 499 11.99 -0.92 12.39
CA LEU A 499 12.19 0.51 12.14
C LEU A 499 12.43 1.27 13.46
N PRO A 500 13.23 2.35 13.46
CA PRO A 500 13.37 3.23 14.61
C PRO A 500 12.09 4.00 14.89
N THR A 501 11.90 4.50 16.11
CA THR A 501 10.68 5.25 16.49
C THR A 501 10.52 6.59 15.79
N ASN A 502 11.55 7.12 15.16
CA ASN A 502 11.54 8.31 14.30
C ASN A 502 11.21 8.01 12.84
N ILE A 503 11.17 6.75 12.45
CA ILE A 503 11.03 6.21 11.09
C ILE A 503 12.23 6.57 10.21
N THR A 504 12.47 7.86 9.92
CA THR A 504 13.53 8.36 9.04
C THR A 504 14.51 9.27 9.78
N GLU A 505 15.75 9.32 9.34
CA GLU A 505 16.74 10.29 9.84
C GLU A 505 16.37 11.71 9.40
N TRP A 506 15.73 11.85 8.24
CA TRP A 506 15.15 13.12 7.79
C TRP A 506 14.20 13.72 8.83
N ALA A 507 13.32 12.91 9.42
CA ALA A 507 12.39 13.37 10.45
C ALA A 507 13.10 13.92 11.69
N ILE A 508 14.27 13.39 12.05
CA ILE A 508 15.11 13.95 13.13
C ILE A 508 15.72 15.29 12.68
N LYS A 509 16.35 15.31 11.51
CA LYS A 509 17.04 16.47 10.95
C LYS A 509 16.12 17.71 10.83
N THR A 510 14.85 17.47 10.49
CA THR A 510 13.86 18.53 10.26
C THR A 510 12.96 18.82 11.46
N GLY A 511 13.09 18.05 12.57
CA GLY A 511 12.29 18.23 13.78
C GLY A 511 10.86 17.66 13.69
N LEU A 512 10.54 16.89 12.65
CA LEU A 512 9.26 16.18 12.50
C LEU A 512 9.13 15.03 13.50
N ALA A 513 10.24 14.36 13.84
CA ALA A 513 10.25 13.26 14.80
C ALA A 513 9.90 13.72 16.21
N LYS A 514 8.96 13.00 16.85
CA LYS A 514 8.61 13.23 18.26
C LYS A 514 9.32 12.24 19.17
N SER A 515 9.83 12.73 20.32
CA SER A 515 10.44 11.88 21.33
C SER A 515 9.46 10.86 21.88
N VAL A 516 9.95 9.65 22.15
CA VAL A 516 9.22 8.70 23.01
C VAL A 516 9.12 9.28 24.41
N VAL A 517 7.93 9.20 25.01
CA VAL A 517 7.63 9.79 26.32
C VAL A 517 7.18 8.70 27.28
N VAL A 518 7.66 8.75 28.51
CA VAL A 518 7.18 7.92 29.61
C VAL A 518 6.49 8.81 30.63
N LYS A 519 5.22 8.53 30.92
CA LYS A 519 4.41 9.22 31.93
C LYS A 519 4.16 8.31 33.12
N ILE A 520 4.10 8.92 34.31
CA ILE A 520 3.69 8.24 35.52
C ILE A 520 2.57 8.99 36.22
N GLU A 521 1.60 8.26 36.69
CA GLU A 521 0.49 8.75 37.50
C GLU A 521 0.51 8.02 38.87
N PRO A 522 1.11 8.65 39.91
CA PRO A 522 1.19 8.04 41.21
C PRO A 522 -0.17 8.09 41.95
N LYS A 523 -0.52 6.98 42.62
CA LYS A 523 -1.64 6.86 43.52
C LYS A 523 -1.13 6.48 44.91
N ASN A 524 -1.51 7.27 45.94
CA ASN A 524 -0.97 7.17 47.30
C ASN A 524 0.57 7.22 47.34
N ALA A 525 1.16 8.00 46.45
CA ALA A 525 2.59 8.29 46.41
C ALA A 525 2.82 9.68 45.84
N VAL A 526 3.95 10.30 46.18
CA VAL A 526 4.38 11.59 45.64
C VAL A 526 5.80 11.47 45.05
N LEU A 527 6.06 12.24 44.02
CA LEU A 527 7.39 12.34 43.43
C LEU A 527 8.31 13.12 44.39
N LEU A 528 9.49 12.54 44.67
CA LEU A 528 10.60 13.21 45.33
C LEU A 528 11.64 13.68 44.32
N GLU A 529 11.93 12.86 43.31
CA GLU A 529 12.85 13.20 42.22
C GLU A 529 12.25 12.75 40.88
N GLY A 530 12.51 13.52 39.83
CA GLY A 530 11.97 13.36 38.51
C GLY A 530 10.71 14.19 38.27
N THR A 531 10.23 14.15 37.06
CA THR A 531 8.98 14.81 36.62
C THR A 531 7.93 13.75 36.30
N GLY A 532 6.67 14.12 36.27
CA GLY A 532 5.56 13.22 35.88
C GLY A 532 5.72 12.65 34.45
N GLU A 533 6.58 13.26 33.65
CA GLU A 533 6.89 12.89 32.28
C GLU A 533 8.41 12.95 32.05
N ILE A 534 8.97 11.89 31.44
CA ILE A 534 10.36 11.84 30.98
C ILE A 534 10.40 11.56 29.49
N ARG A 535 11.15 12.40 28.76
CA ARG A 535 11.41 12.22 27.32
C ARG A 535 12.63 11.35 27.12
N LEU A 536 12.48 10.24 26.39
CA LEU A 536 13.56 9.27 26.12
C LEU A 536 14.32 9.53 24.82
N GLY A 537 13.89 10.52 24.02
CA GLY A 537 14.38 10.69 22.65
C GLY A 537 13.83 9.62 21.72
N ASN A 538 14.53 9.39 20.61
CA ASN A 538 14.20 8.34 19.67
C ASN A 538 14.88 7.02 20.07
N ILE A 539 14.20 5.91 19.85
CA ILE A 539 14.70 4.57 20.17
C ILE A 539 15.00 3.83 18.86
N PRO A 540 16.24 3.39 18.62
CA PRO A 540 16.60 2.62 17.43
C PRO A 540 15.76 1.37 17.27
N GLY A 541 15.68 0.88 16.03
CA GLY A 541 15.00 -0.36 15.72
C GLY A 541 15.76 -1.60 16.19
N ASN A 542 15.04 -2.72 16.23
CA ASN A 542 15.57 -4.02 16.61
C ASN A 542 16.05 -4.78 15.35
N ASP A 543 17.24 -4.46 14.86
CA ASP A 543 17.84 -5.12 13.69
C ASP A 543 18.49 -6.46 14.10
N ARG A 544 17.68 -7.51 14.23
CA ARG A 544 18.13 -8.88 14.54
C ARG A 544 18.30 -9.74 13.29
N GLN A 545 18.99 -9.27 12.27
CA GLN A 545 19.37 -10.17 11.19
C GLN A 545 20.42 -11.19 11.66
N PRO A 546 20.29 -12.48 11.30
CA PRO A 546 21.31 -13.48 11.56
C PRO A 546 22.65 -13.03 10.96
N GLY A 547 23.65 -12.81 11.79
CA GLY A 547 25.00 -12.39 11.38
C GLY A 547 25.29 -10.90 11.54
N ASN A 548 24.30 -10.02 11.71
CA ASN A 548 24.51 -8.61 11.99
C ASN A 548 24.35 -8.36 13.49
N ARG A 549 25.48 -8.26 14.21
CA ARG A 549 25.51 -7.75 15.58
C ARG A 549 25.42 -6.23 15.55
N SER A 550 24.31 -5.69 15.06
CA SER A 550 24.01 -4.29 15.30
C SER A 550 23.78 -4.13 16.79
N LEU A 551 24.75 -3.51 17.44
CA LEU A 551 24.72 -3.10 18.85
C LEU A 551 23.84 -1.85 19.04
N ALA A 552 22.92 -1.55 18.14
CA ALA A 552 21.97 -0.48 18.32
C ALA A 552 21.15 -0.80 19.57
N ASP A 553 21.36 -0.02 20.62
CA ASP A 553 20.63 -0.18 21.87
C ASP A 553 19.17 0.26 21.66
N ASN A 554 18.32 -0.72 21.30
CA ASN A 554 16.88 -0.53 21.10
C ASN A 554 16.12 -0.28 22.42
N LYS A 555 16.82 0.13 23.49
CA LYS A 555 16.29 0.36 24.82
C LYS A 555 16.65 1.74 25.34
N ARG A 556 15.76 2.28 26.15
CA ARG A 556 16.00 3.51 26.93
C ARG A 556 15.45 3.32 28.33
N THR A 557 16.00 4.04 29.29
CA THR A 557 15.57 3.97 30.69
C THR A 557 15.13 5.31 31.22
N ALA A 558 14.08 5.27 32.06
CA ALA A 558 13.61 6.36 32.89
C ALA A 558 13.67 5.95 34.38
N ALA A 559 13.90 6.88 35.28
CA ALA A 559 13.95 6.63 36.71
C ALA A 559 13.30 7.73 37.52
N TRP A 560 12.71 7.34 38.64
CA TRP A 560 12.06 8.24 39.60
C TRP A 560 12.38 7.80 41.02
N ILE A 561 12.30 8.76 41.96
CA ILE A 561 12.20 8.48 43.39
C ILE A 561 10.82 8.94 43.85
N LEU A 562 10.07 8.04 44.48
CA LEU A 562 8.73 8.29 44.98
C LEU A 562 8.67 8.01 46.49
N LYS A 563 7.82 8.75 47.21
CA LYS A 563 7.52 8.53 48.62
C LYS A 563 6.08 8.04 48.77
N LYS A 564 5.91 6.89 49.38
CA LYS A 564 4.57 6.37 49.75
C LYS A 564 3.93 7.28 50.77
N THR A 565 2.64 7.64 50.57
CA THR A 565 1.90 8.54 51.47
C THR A 565 0.86 7.83 52.35
N GLY A 566 0.61 6.56 52.09
CA GLY A 566 -0.28 5.71 52.91
C GLY A 566 -1.14 4.76 52.06
N GLY A 567 -1.63 3.69 52.65
CA GLY A 567 -2.43 2.70 51.97
C GLY A 567 -1.66 1.92 50.89
N LYS A 568 -2.40 1.23 50.02
CA LYS A 568 -1.82 0.58 48.84
C LYS A 568 -1.34 1.63 47.86
N SER A 569 -0.03 1.65 47.62
CA SER A 569 0.62 2.64 46.74
C SER A 569 0.91 2.00 45.38
N GLU A 570 0.46 2.63 44.30
CA GLU A 570 0.62 2.13 42.94
C GLU A 570 0.90 3.27 41.96
N ILE A 571 1.40 2.91 40.78
CA ILE A 571 1.65 3.83 39.67
C ILE A 571 0.99 3.28 38.42
N ILE A 572 0.32 4.14 37.65
CA ILE A 572 0.04 3.88 36.24
C ILE A 572 1.23 4.43 35.45
N LEU A 573 1.92 3.55 34.76
CA LEU A 573 3.04 3.86 33.88
C LEU A 573 2.55 3.75 32.44
N THR A 574 2.74 4.81 31.64
CA THR A 574 2.38 4.81 30.22
C THR A 574 3.56 5.27 29.39
N VAL A 575 3.92 4.48 28.37
CA VAL A 575 4.85 4.88 27.32
C VAL A 575 4.07 5.27 26.09
N ILE A 576 4.48 6.35 25.42
CA ILE A 576 3.79 6.91 24.26
C ILE A 576 4.83 7.25 23.19
N SER A 577 4.59 6.80 21.99
CA SER A 577 5.33 7.19 20.78
C SER A 577 4.34 7.42 19.66
N GLU A 578 4.49 8.53 18.94
CA GLU A 578 3.63 8.86 17.82
C GLU A 578 3.62 7.78 16.74
N LYS A 579 4.82 7.29 16.35
CA LYS A 579 4.98 6.30 15.27
C LYS A 579 5.10 4.84 15.76
N ALA A 580 5.34 4.62 17.06
CA ALA A 580 5.57 3.29 17.62
C ALA A 580 4.50 2.84 18.62
N GLY A 581 3.40 3.58 18.66
CA GLY A 581 2.25 3.28 19.51
C GLY A 581 2.46 3.53 20.98
N SER A 582 1.68 2.86 21.83
CA SER A 582 1.70 3.03 23.28
C SER A 582 1.68 1.69 24.02
N ASP A 583 2.16 1.72 25.28
CA ASP A 583 2.06 0.59 26.20
C ASP A 583 1.82 1.13 27.62
N SER A 584 1.07 0.39 28.45
CA SER A 584 0.74 0.83 29.80
C SER A 584 0.81 -0.32 30.79
N LYS A 585 1.29 -0.02 31.99
CA LYS A 585 1.46 -1.00 33.06
C LYS A 585 1.13 -0.39 34.43
N ARG A 586 0.40 -1.15 35.24
CA ARG A 586 0.19 -0.79 36.64
C ARG A 586 1.29 -1.45 37.50
N ILE A 587 1.92 -0.68 38.37
CA ILE A 587 3.07 -1.08 39.19
C ILE A 587 2.75 -0.82 40.65
N SER A 588 2.89 -1.84 41.51
CA SER A 588 2.83 -1.68 42.97
C SER A 588 4.15 -1.11 43.49
N LEU A 589 4.07 -0.20 44.44
CA LEU A 589 5.21 0.32 45.21
C LEU A 589 5.35 -0.39 46.58
N ASP A 590 4.47 -1.33 46.88
CA ASP A 590 4.49 -2.06 48.15
C ASP A 590 5.51 -3.19 48.15
#